data_66836b9fff02f0cbc962a31f9b80fd0e
#
_entry.id   66836b9fff02f0cbc962a31f9b80fd0e
#
_cell.length_a   1.000
_cell.length_b   1.000
_cell.length_c   1.000
_cell.angle_alpha   90.00
_cell.angle_beta   90.00
_cell.angle_gamma   90.00
#
_symmetry.space_group_name_H-M   'P 1'
#
loop_
_entity.id
_entity.type
_entity.pdbx_description
1 polymer ?
#
loop_
_entity_poly.entity_id
_entity_poly.type
_entity_poly.pdbx_seq_one_letter_code
_entity_poly.pdbx_strand_id
1 'polypeptide(L)'
;NKATEIITILDKIPGSAFSNGGVIKFGPDGKLYVGTGSVSDSSDEPQNLNSLIGKILRLNDDGTIPVDNPFTESYVFSYGHRNPTGFAWNMQGMMYETESGPTKNDEINLIIPGSNYGWPEVQCYTENDIFVNPLKCFDPELEPGGIIFYSGDKLDIGNNMILASQKVTNLFKVEINDNDVNLERILSGVGRIRDVAQGPDGYVYIITTNTDGKAFPAPDDDKL
;
A
#
# COMPACT_ATOMS: atom_id res chain seq x y z
N ASN A 1 -4.63 -12.78 -26.69
CA ASN A 1 -3.21 -13.12 -26.44
C ASN A 1 -3.15 -14.20 -25.37
N LYS A 2 -2.30 -15.20 -25.53
CA LYS A 2 -2.00 -16.19 -24.50
C LYS A 2 -0.61 -15.91 -23.96
N ALA A 3 -0.43 -16.02 -22.63
CA ALA A 3 0.90 -16.06 -22.04
C ALA A 3 1.61 -17.32 -22.54
N THR A 4 2.80 -17.17 -23.07
CA THR A 4 3.61 -18.26 -23.65
C THR A 4 4.76 -18.68 -22.74
N GLU A 5 5.12 -17.84 -21.77
CA GLU A 5 6.19 -18.09 -20.84
C GLU A 5 5.86 -17.46 -19.46
N ILE A 6 6.26 -18.12 -18.39
CA ILE A 6 6.17 -17.64 -17.00
C ILE A 6 7.57 -17.64 -16.43
N ILE A 7 8.04 -16.46 -15.98
CA ILE A 7 9.35 -16.30 -15.35
C ILE A 7 9.11 -15.87 -13.90
N THR A 8 9.71 -16.60 -12.95
CA THR A 8 9.72 -16.21 -11.54
C THR A 8 10.85 -15.22 -11.32
N ILE A 9 10.55 -13.98 -10.96
CA ILE A 9 11.54 -12.91 -10.70
C ILE A 9 11.93 -12.77 -9.24
N LEU A 10 11.07 -13.22 -8.31
CA LEU A 10 11.32 -13.30 -6.88
C LEU A 10 10.51 -14.45 -6.29
N ASP A 11 11.15 -15.29 -5.48
CA ASP A 11 10.53 -16.43 -4.79
C ASP A 11 10.80 -16.40 -3.28
N LYS A 12 10.26 -17.39 -2.57
CA LYS A 12 10.49 -17.62 -1.13
C LYS A 12 10.07 -16.46 -0.22
N ILE A 13 9.09 -15.66 -0.64
CA ILE A 13 8.43 -14.72 0.26
C ILE A 13 7.54 -15.55 1.19
N PRO A 14 7.80 -15.55 2.50
CA PRO A 14 6.94 -16.28 3.43
C PRO A 14 5.54 -15.71 3.46
N GLY A 15 4.54 -16.57 3.66
CA GLY A 15 3.14 -16.18 3.75
C GLY A 15 2.43 -16.84 4.92
N SER A 16 1.27 -16.32 5.27
CA SER A 16 0.38 -16.87 6.30
C SER A 16 -1.10 -16.76 5.89
N ALA A 17 -2.01 -17.03 6.81
CA ALA A 17 -3.44 -16.86 6.56
C ALA A 17 -3.84 -15.38 6.43
N PHE A 18 -3.09 -14.46 7.05
CA PHE A 18 -3.39 -13.03 7.12
C PHE A 18 -2.12 -12.18 7.01
N SER A 19 -2.28 -10.88 6.75
CA SER A 19 -1.20 -9.88 6.76
C SER A 19 -0.04 -10.25 5.83
N ASN A 20 -0.36 -10.59 4.58
CA ASN A 20 0.63 -10.96 3.57
C ASN A 20 1.11 -9.78 2.72
N GLY A 21 0.49 -8.60 2.83
CA GLY A 21 0.70 -7.52 1.89
C GLY A 21 0.14 -7.86 0.52
N GLY A 22 1.01 -7.85 -0.51
CA GLY A 22 0.69 -8.28 -1.86
C GLY A 22 0.49 -7.15 -2.86
N VAL A 23 0.67 -5.90 -2.45
CA VAL A 23 0.68 -4.78 -3.39
C VAL A 23 1.95 -4.84 -4.25
N ILE A 24 1.77 -4.72 -5.57
CA ILE A 24 2.86 -4.74 -6.56
C ILE A 24 2.62 -3.57 -7.52
N LYS A 25 3.64 -2.72 -7.72
CA LYS A 25 3.52 -1.56 -8.61
C LYS A 25 4.87 -1.14 -9.18
N PHE A 26 4.90 -0.71 -10.45
CA PHE A 26 6.06 -0.03 -10.99
C PHE A 26 6.09 1.41 -10.52
N GLY A 27 7.26 1.86 -10.04
CA GLY A 27 7.52 3.24 -9.71
C GLY A 27 7.89 4.07 -10.95
N PRO A 28 7.93 5.41 -10.82
CA PRO A 28 8.32 6.31 -11.91
C PRO A 28 9.78 6.12 -12.35
N ASP A 29 10.60 5.47 -11.55
CA ASP A 29 11.98 5.07 -11.83
C ASP A 29 12.08 3.76 -12.65
N GLY A 30 10.94 3.16 -13.02
CA GLY A 30 10.86 1.90 -13.76
C GLY A 30 11.22 0.65 -12.95
N LYS A 31 11.34 0.77 -11.62
CA LYS A 31 11.56 -0.37 -10.74
C LYS A 31 10.24 -0.94 -10.23
N LEU A 32 10.26 -2.24 -9.96
CA LEU A 32 9.12 -2.94 -9.38
C LEU A 32 9.19 -2.85 -7.84
N TYR A 33 8.13 -2.35 -7.24
CA TYR A 33 7.96 -2.29 -5.79
C TYR A 33 6.96 -3.34 -5.34
N VAL A 34 7.31 -4.07 -4.28
CA VAL A 34 6.49 -5.15 -3.72
C VAL A 34 6.35 -4.94 -2.22
N GLY A 35 5.11 -4.84 -1.74
CA GLY A 35 4.79 -4.79 -0.32
C GLY A 35 4.57 -6.18 0.24
N THR A 36 5.36 -6.57 1.23
CA THR A 36 5.22 -7.84 1.95
C THR A 36 4.71 -7.60 3.36
N GLY A 37 3.81 -8.44 3.81
CA GLY A 37 3.24 -8.31 5.15
C GLY A 37 4.07 -8.94 6.25
N SER A 38 3.70 -8.68 7.51
CA SER A 38 4.38 -9.19 8.70
C SER A 38 4.11 -10.67 8.97
N VAL A 39 3.13 -11.26 8.28
CA VAL A 39 2.63 -12.64 8.40
C VAL A 39 2.19 -13.05 9.81
N SER A 40 2.62 -12.33 10.83
CA SER A 40 2.24 -12.51 12.24
C SER A 40 2.46 -11.23 13.02
N ASP A 41 1.54 -10.89 13.93
CA ASP A 41 1.63 -9.70 14.78
C ASP A 41 2.65 -9.85 15.94
N SER A 42 3.19 -11.05 16.15
CA SER A 42 4.18 -11.36 17.19
C SER A 42 5.57 -11.67 16.64
N SER A 43 5.83 -11.41 15.35
CA SER A 43 7.10 -11.71 14.71
C SER A 43 7.99 -10.48 14.65
N ASP A 44 9.27 -10.62 15.02
CA ASP A 44 10.29 -9.57 14.89
C ASP A 44 10.90 -9.52 13.46
N GLU A 45 10.46 -10.39 12.55
CA GLU A 45 10.96 -10.44 11.18
C GLU A 45 10.81 -9.11 10.40
N PRO A 46 9.79 -8.27 10.62
CA PRO A 46 9.74 -6.95 10.00
C PRO A 46 10.96 -6.07 10.31
N GLN A 47 11.60 -6.25 11.47
CA GLN A 47 12.82 -5.55 11.88
C GLN A 47 14.13 -6.21 11.36
N ASN A 48 14.07 -7.46 10.91
CA ASN A 48 15.22 -8.20 10.42
C ASN A 48 15.48 -7.87 8.93
N LEU A 49 16.55 -7.15 8.61
CA LEU A 49 16.92 -6.77 7.24
C LEU A 49 17.28 -7.96 6.32
N ASN A 50 17.53 -9.14 6.88
CA ASN A 50 17.78 -10.37 6.10
C ASN A 50 16.48 -11.13 5.76
N SER A 51 15.35 -10.66 6.22
CA SER A 51 14.02 -11.22 5.96
C SER A 51 13.28 -10.43 4.90
N LEU A 52 12.45 -11.11 4.10
CA LEU A 52 11.54 -10.47 3.15
C LEU A 52 10.15 -10.16 3.76
N ILE A 53 9.96 -10.42 5.06
CA ILE A 53 8.71 -10.19 5.79
C ILE A 53 8.64 -8.75 6.30
N GLY A 54 7.48 -8.09 6.12
CA GLY A 54 7.23 -6.74 6.63
C GLY A 54 8.13 -5.68 5.98
N LYS A 55 8.19 -5.70 4.65
CA LYS A 55 9.09 -4.87 3.84
C LYS A 55 8.35 -4.20 2.69
N ILE A 56 8.89 -3.08 2.24
CA ILE A 56 8.77 -2.68 0.85
C ILE A 56 10.07 -3.13 0.16
N LEU A 57 9.92 -3.98 -0.86
CA LEU A 57 11.01 -4.47 -1.68
C LEU A 57 11.06 -3.67 -2.98
N ARG A 58 12.26 -3.44 -3.54
CA ARG A 58 12.47 -2.78 -4.82
C ARG A 58 13.41 -3.60 -5.69
N LEU A 59 12.95 -3.90 -6.91
CA LEU A 59 13.61 -4.79 -7.87
C LEU A 59 13.73 -4.11 -9.24
N ASN A 60 14.71 -4.53 -10.04
CA ASN A 60 14.66 -4.33 -11.48
C ASN A 60 13.53 -5.18 -12.09
N ASP A 61 13.11 -4.86 -13.30
CA ASP A 61 12.04 -5.57 -14.03
C ASP A 61 12.41 -7.02 -14.37
N ASP A 62 13.70 -7.33 -14.39
CA ASP A 62 14.24 -8.68 -14.57
C ASP A 62 14.41 -9.46 -13.24
N GLY A 63 14.04 -8.88 -12.11
CA GLY A 63 14.15 -9.47 -10.78
C GLY A 63 15.51 -9.28 -10.10
N THR A 64 16.48 -8.62 -10.74
CA THR A 64 17.78 -8.35 -10.10
C THR A 64 17.68 -7.21 -9.09
N ILE A 65 18.66 -7.14 -8.17
CA ILE A 65 18.71 -6.07 -7.16
C ILE A 65 19.24 -4.79 -7.79
N PRO A 66 18.51 -3.64 -7.68
CA PRO A 66 19.00 -2.34 -8.10
C PRO A 66 20.26 -1.95 -7.32
N VAL A 67 21.28 -1.44 -8.04
CA VAL A 67 22.56 -1.02 -7.42
C VAL A 67 22.43 0.19 -6.51
N ASP A 68 21.35 0.94 -6.65
CA ASP A 68 21.00 2.14 -5.89
C ASP A 68 19.96 1.86 -4.78
N ASN A 69 19.73 0.59 -4.42
CA ASN A 69 18.95 0.25 -3.23
C ASN A 69 19.67 0.72 -1.94
N PRO A 70 18.92 1.13 -0.91
CA PRO A 70 19.50 1.68 0.32
C PRO A 70 20.38 0.69 1.09
N PHE A 71 20.14 -0.61 0.93
CA PHE A 71 20.94 -1.69 1.54
C PHE A 71 21.64 -2.47 0.44
N THR A 72 22.96 -2.58 0.55
CA THR A 72 23.81 -3.30 -0.43
C THR A 72 23.37 -4.75 -0.59
N GLU A 73 23.24 -5.21 -1.84
CA GLU A 73 22.86 -6.59 -2.21
C GLU A 73 21.52 -7.03 -1.57
N SER A 74 20.60 -6.10 -1.32
CA SER A 74 19.31 -6.38 -0.70
C SER A 74 18.15 -5.82 -1.55
N TYR A 75 17.05 -6.55 -1.62
CA TYR A 75 15.79 -6.06 -2.18
C TYR A 75 15.10 -5.03 -1.29
N VAL A 76 15.45 -4.96 0.00
CA VAL A 76 14.77 -4.12 0.98
C VAL A 76 14.93 -2.64 0.63
N PHE A 77 13.79 -1.96 0.45
CA PHE A 77 13.73 -0.52 0.22
C PHE A 77 13.36 0.24 1.51
N SER A 78 12.42 -0.31 2.28
CA SER A 78 12.08 0.11 3.64
C SER A 78 11.61 -1.10 4.45
N TYR A 79 11.55 -0.99 5.78
CA TYR A 79 11.26 -2.10 6.66
C TYR A 79 10.43 -1.69 7.88
N GLY A 80 9.98 -2.68 8.67
CA GLY A 80 9.11 -2.41 9.81
C GLY A 80 7.67 -2.13 9.42
N HIS A 81 7.19 -2.76 8.33
CA HIS A 81 5.81 -2.69 7.87
C HIS A 81 4.98 -3.85 8.39
N ARG A 82 3.69 -3.59 8.65
CA ARG A 82 2.76 -4.65 9.05
C ARG A 82 2.05 -5.29 7.86
N ASN A 83 1.32 -4.51 7.08
CA ASN A 83 0.52 -5.03 5.97
C ASN A 83 0.30 -3.96 4.89
N PRO A 84 1.28 -3.68 4.05
CA PRO A 84 1.16 -2.76 2.92
C PRO A 84 0.04 -3.16 1.97
N THR A 85 -0.85 -2.23 1.62
CA THR A 85 -2.04 -2.46 0.80
C THR A 85 -2.12 -1.59 -0.44
N GLY A 86 -1.44 -0.45 -0.47
CA GLY A 86 -1.46 0.47 -1.60
C GLY A 86 -0.17 1.25 -1.75
N PHE A 87 0.27 1.47 -2.99
CA PHE A 87 1.40 2.32 -3.33
C PHE A 87 0.99 3.38 -4.34
N ALA A 88 1.47 4.60 -4.17
CA ALA A 88 1.33 5.66 -5.17
C ALA A 88 2.51 6.63 -5.11
N TRP A 89 2.79 7.28 -6.23
CA TRP A 89 3.79 8.34 -6.32
C TRP A 89 3.10 9.64 -6.73
N ASN A 90 3.47 10.72 -6.06
CA ASN A 90 3.03 12.05 -6.47
C ASN A 90 3.84 12.57 -7.68
N MET A 91 3.50 13.76 -8.16
CA MET A 91 4.19 14.38 -9.31
C MET A 91 5.67 14.69 -9.06
N GLN A 92 6.09 14.76 -7.80
CA GLN A 92 7.49 14.96 -7.40
C GLN A 92 8.27 13.65 -7.29
N GLY A 93 7.61 12.51 -7.54
CA GLY A 93 8.21 11.18 -7.43
C GLY A 93 8.33 10.67 -5.98
N MET A 94 7.70 11.33 -5.01
CA MET A 94 7.64 10.84 -3.64
C MET A 94 6.65 9.68 -3.53
N MET A 95 7.10 8.59 -2.90
CA MET A 95 6.31 7.38 -2.72
C MET A 95 5.46 7.47 -1.46
N TYR A 96 4.19 7.16 -1.60
CA TYR A 96 3.25 7.01 -0.49
C TYR A 96 2.77 5.57 -0.42
N GLU A 97 2.50 5.14 0.78
CA GLU A 97 2.03 3.81 1.08
C GLU A 97 0.87 3.86 2.07
N THR A 98 -0.05 2.89 1.97
CA THR A 98 -1.07 2.64 2.99
C THR A 98 -0.91 1.25 3.55
N GLU A 99 -1.06 1.10 4.86
CA GLU A 99 -1.04 -0.22 5.50
C GLU A 99 -2.15 -0.39 6.54
N SER A 100 -2.55 -1.64 6.73
CA SER A 100 -3.56 -2.00 7.72
C SER A 100 -2.92 -2.36 9.06
N GLY A 101 -3.38 -1.71 10.10
CA GLY A 101 -3.10 -2.07 11.48
C GLY A 101 -3.77 -3.38 11.94
N PRO A 102 -3.54 -3.84 13.17
CA PRO A 102 -4.11 -5.10 13.66
C PRO A 102 -5.63 -5.04 13.91
N THR A 103 -6.13 -3.97 14.50
CA THR A 103 -7.57 -3.72 14.79
C THR A 103 -7.91 -2.24 14.70
N LYS A 104 -6.91 -1.41 14.60
CA LYS A 104 -6.91 0.03 14.45
C LYS A 104 -5.49 0.44 14.05
N ASN A 105 -5.22 1.73 13.97
CA ASN A 105 -3.91 2.26 13.60
C ASN A 105 -3.52 1.87 12.16
N ASP A 106 -4.49 1.91 11.23
CA ASP A 106 -4.18 1.94 9.82
C ASP A 106 -3.41 3.22 9.50
N GLU A 107 -2.53 3.18 8.52
CA GLU A 107 -1.59 4.28 8.28
C GLU A 107 -1.56 4.74 6.83
N ILE A 108 -1.25 6.03 6.66
CA ILE A 108 -0.71 6.58 5.42
C ILE A 108 0.73 7.00 5.71
N ASN A 109 1.66 6.45 4.97
CA ASN A 109 3.09 6.66 5.11
C ASN A 109 3.69 7.40 3.90
N LEU A 110 4.62 8.33 4.16
CA LEU A 110 5.56 8.81 3.16
C LEU A 110 6.81 7.91 3.23
N ILE A 111 7.13 7.23 2.14
CA ILE A 111 8.21 6.24 2.14
C ILE A 111 9.56 6.89 1.86
N ILE A 112 10.46 6.73 2.80
CA ILE A 112 11.86 7.17 2.76
C ILE A 112 12.74 5.94 2.59
N PRO A 113 13.60 5.88 1.56
CA PRO A 113 14.50 4.76 1.35
C PRO A 113 15.36 4.45 2.58
N GLY A 114 15.47 3.18 2.95
CA GLY A 114 16.29 2.71 4.07
C GLY A 114 15.70 2.92 5.45
N SER A 115 14.51 3.50 5.57
CA SER A 115 13.91 3.85 6.85
C SER A 115 13.09 2.72 7.46
N ASN A 116 12.96 2.80 8.80
CA ASN A 116 12.20 1.88 9.65
C ASN A 116 10.85 2.48 10.05
N TYR A 117 9.75 1.75 9.78
CA TYR A 117 8.37 2.16 10.08
C TYR A 117 7.82 1.57 11.38
N GLY A 118 8.66 0.83 12.11
CA GLY A 118 8.50 0.52 13.53
C GLY A 118 7.76 -0.78 13.85
N TRP A 119 6.99 -1.38 12.94
CA TRP A 119 6.28 -2.62 13.26
C TRP A 119 7.26 -3.78 13.57
N PRO A 120 7.03 -4.60 14.63
CA PRO A 120 5.90 -4.56 15.59
C PRO A 120 6.15 -3.69 16.83
N GLU A 121 7.32 -3.07 16.98
CA GLU A 121 7.73 -2.33 18.18
C GLU A 121 6.88 -1.06 18.38
N VAL A 122 6.48 -0.42 17.28
CA VAL A 122 5.67 0.80 17.29
C VAL A 122 4.44 0.60 16.42
N GLN A 123 3.33 1.18 16.85
CA GLN A 123 2.09 1.28 16.10
C GLN A 123 1.67 2.74 16.13
N CYS A 124 1.56 3.40 14.96
CA CYS A 124 1.22 4.80 14.89
C CYS A 124 2.38 5.75 15.28
N TYR A 125 2.15 6.77 16.10
CA TYR A 125 3.14 7.80 16.41
C TYR A 125 4.06 7.41 17.57
N THR A 126 5.33 7.83 17.47
CA THR A 126 6.35 7.67 18.51
C THR A 126 7.26 8.90 18.58
N GLU A 127 7.87 9.12 19.75
CA GLU A 127 8.94 10.11 19.95
C GLU A 127 10.34 9.53 19.68
N ASN A 128 10.42 8.25 19.30
CA ASN A 128 11.69 7.60 19.02
C ASN A 128 12.12 7.86 17.57
N ASP A 129 13.12 8.67 17.36
CA ASP A 129 13.62 9.14 16.07
C ASP A 129 14.21 8.05 15.17
N ILE A 130 14.39 6.82 15.67
CA ILE A 130 14.81 5.69 14.81
C ILE A 130 13.68 5.17 13.92
N PHE A 131 12.43 5.52 14.23
CA PHE A 131 11.26 5.15 13.45
C PHE A 131 10.68 6.35 12.72
N VAL A 132 10.19 6.12 11.51
CA VAL A 132 9.43 7.12 10.76
C VAL A 132 7.99 7.08 11.20
N ASN A 133 7.46 8.21 11.65
CA ASN A 133 6.05 8.34 11.97
C ASN A 133 5.20 8.39 10.71
N PRO A 134 3.99 7.79 10.72
CA PRO A 134 3.04 7.95 9.63
C PRO A 134 2.60 9.41 9.46
N LEU A 135 2.24 9.79 8.24
CA LEU A 135 1.57 11.07 7.97
C LEU A 135 0.19 11.11 8.63
N LYS A 136 -0.49 9.97 8.63
CA LYS A 136 -1.79 9.82 9.26
C LYS A 136 -1.94 8.41 9.82
N CYS A 137 -2.45 8.35 11.04
CA CYS A 137 -2.87 7.13 11.70
C CYS A 137 -4.38 7.21 11.97
N PHE A 138 -5.09 6.10 11.75
CA PHE A 138 -6.55 6.03 11.81
C PHE A 138 -7.03 5.19 12.98
N ASP A 139 -7.87 5.80 13.82
CA ASP A 139 -8.65 5.15 14.85
C ASP A 139 -10.05 5.79 14.87
N PRO A 140 -11.11 5.13 14.43
CA PRO A 140 -11.20 3.72 14.04
C PRO A 140 -10.53 3.40 12.68
N GLU A 141 -10.31 2.12 12.43
CA GLU A 141 -9.73 1.59 11.21
C GLU A 141 -10.55 1.88 9.95
N LEU A 142 -9.86 2.05 8.83
CA LEU A 142 -10.45 2.19 7.48
C LEU A 142 -10.38 0.90 6.67
N GLU A 143 -9.51 -0.04 7.02
CA GLU A 143 -9.02 -1.12 6.15
C GLU A 143 -8.66 -0.56 4.76
N PRO A 144 -7.55 0.20 4.63
CA PRO A 144 -7.20 0.82 3.37
C PRO A 144 -6.94 -0.24 2.30
N GLY A 145 -7.37 0.07 1.09
CA GLY A 145 -7.06 -0.68 -0.12
C GLY A 145 -6.02 0.04 -0.96
N GLY A 146 -6.18 -0.04 -2.29
CA GLY A 146 -5.30 0.66 -3.21
C GLY A 146 -5.41 2.17 -3.13
N ILE A 147 -4.32 2.84 -3.56
CA ILE A 147 -4.22 4.28 -3.68
C ILE A 147 -3.66 4.69 -5.03
N ILE A 148 -4.04 5.87 -5.50
CA ILE A 148 -3.45 6.55 -6.65
C ILE A 148 -3.31 8.04 -6.36
N PHE A 149 -2.38 8.74 -7.04
CA PHE A 149 -2.50 10.19 -7.26
C PHE A 149 -3.24 10.41 -8.58
N TYR A 150 -4.35 11.14 -8.52
CA TYR A 150 -5.17 11.39 -9.70
C TYR A 150 -4.56 12.52 -10.53
N SER A 151 -4.33 12.25 -11.81
CA SER A 151 -3.77 13.21 -12.77
C SER A 151 -4.71 13.47 -13.97
N GLY A 152 -5.93 12.91 -13.93
CA GLY A 152 -6.93 13.08 -14.98
C GLY A 152 -7.68 14.42 -14.90
N ASP A 153 -8.54 14.64 -15.87
CA ASP A 153 -9.36 15.86 -16.02
C ASP A 153 -10.88 15.61 -15.85
N LYS A 154 -11.28 14.37 -15.52
CA LYS A 154 -12.70 13.99 -15.41
C LYS A 154 -13.31 14.28 -14.05
N LEU A 155 -12.47 14.37 -13.02
CA LEU A 155 -12.90 14.67 -11.65
C LEU A 155 -12.18 15.94 -11.19
N ASP A 156 -12.93 16.84 -10.52
CA ASP A 156 -12.37 18.06 -9.92
C ASP A 156 -11.70 17.71 -8.57
N ILE A 157 -10.68 16.88 -8.64
CA ILE A 157 -9.93 16.40 -7.47
C ILE A 157 -8.53 17.03 -7.43
N GLY A 158 -8.07 17.56 -8.55
CA GLY A 158 -6.68 18.02 -8.71
C GLY A 158 -5.69 16.87 -8.59
N ASN A 159 -4.44 17.17 -8.22
CA ASN A 159 -3.40 16.16 -8.04
C ASN A 159 -3.41 15.54 -6.63
N ASN A 160 -4.60 15.34 -6.05
CA ASN A 160 -4.74 14.72 -4.73
C ASN A 160 -4.71 13.20 -4.83
N MET A 161 -4.44 12.57 -3.71
CA MET A 161 -4.51 11.11 -3.61
C MET A 161 -5.99 10.68 -3.57
N ILE A 162 -6.29 9.54 -4.19
CA ILE A 162 -7.54 8.80 -4.01
C ILE A 162 -7.21 7.54 -3.24
N LEU A 163 -7.97 7.28 -2.17
CA LEU A 163 -7.81 6.14 -1.29
C LEU A 163 -9.08 5.30 -1.27
N ALA A 164 -8.95 4.02 -1.58
CA ALA A 164 -9.98 3.01 -1.42
C ALA A 164 -10.05 2.51 0.02
N SER A 165 -11.25 2.34 0.56
CA SER A 165 -11.44 1.78 1.91
C SER A 165 -12.43 0.63 1.88
N GLN A 166 -12.04 -0.46 2.50
CA GLN A 166 -12.86 -1.68 2.60
C GLN A 166 -13.82 -1.61 3.80
N LYS A 167 -13.34 -1.19 4.97
CA LYS A 167 -14.13 -1.20 6.22
C LYS A 167 -15.30 -0.22 6.18
N VAL A 168 -15.01 1.04 5.82
CA VAL A 168 -16.04 2.08 5.75
C VAL A 168 -16.68 2.19 4.37
N THR A 169 -16.31 1.30 3.42
CA THR A 169 -16.93 1.17 2.09
C THR A 169 -16.99 2.47 1.29
N ASN A 170 -15.94 3.27 1.41
CA ASN A 170 -15.85 4.59 0.79
C ASN A 170 -14.63 4.72 -0.13
N LEU A 171 -14.74 5.65 -1.08
CA LEU A 171 -13.59 6.22 -1.78
C LEU A 171 -13.36 7.63 -1.24
N PHE A 172 -12.13 7.93 -0.89
CA PHE A 172 -11.74 9.23 -0.35
C PHE A 172 -10.82 9.98 -1.30
N LYS A 173 -11.03 11.27 -1.44
CA LYS A 173 -10.01 12.23 -1.81
C LYS A 173 -9.18 12.52 -0.57
N VAL A 174 -7.86 12.46 -0.69
CA VAL A 174 -6.93 12.70 0.40
C VAL A 174 -6.05 13.89 0.04
N GLU A 175 -6.19 14.96 0.79
CA GLU A 175 -5.35 16.15 0.68
C GLU A 175 -4.23 16.07 1.71
N ILE A 176 -2.98 16.15 1.24
CA ILE A 176 -1.79 16.10 2.07
C ILE A 176 -1.14 17.48 2.01
N ASN A 177 -1.17 18.21 3.13
CA ASN A 177 -0.59 19.54 3.30
C ASN A 177 0.42 19.51 4.44
N ASP A 178 1.71 19.50 4.12
CA ASP A 178 2.80 19.35 5.09
C ASP A 178 2.60 18.13 6.00
N ASN A 179 2.14 18.34 7.23
CA ASN A 179 1.88 17.30 8.23
C ASN A 179 0.38 17.06 8.49
N ASP A 180 -0.51 17.66 7.68
CA ASP A 180 -1.96 17.49 7.84
C ASP A 180 -2.52 16.67 6.68
N VAL A 181 -3.30 15.64 7.02
CA VAL A 181 -3.94 14.73 6.06
C VAL A 181 -5.44 14.79 6.26
N ASN A 182 -6.13 15.37 5.29
CA ASN A 182 -7.57 15.53 5.28
C ASN A 182 -8.24 14.55 4.31
N LEU A 183 -9.29 13.88 4.75
CA LEU A 183 -10.09 12.96 3.95
C LEU A 183 -11.46 13.56 3.64
N GLU A 184 -11.77 13.64 2.34
CA GLU A 184 -13.09 13.98 1.83
C GLU A 184 -13.69 12.75 1.15
N ARG A 185 -14.87 12.31 1.59
CA ARG A 185 -15.56 11.19 0.95
C ARG A 185 -16.13 11.59 -0.40
N ILE A 186 -15.71 10.94 -1.48
CA ILE A 186 -16.15 11.22 -2.85
C ILE A 186 -17.09 10.15 -3.41
N LEU A 187 -17.11 8.93 -2.85
CA LEU A 187 -18.04 7.87 -3.23
C LEU A 187 -18.36 6.99 -2.02
N SER A 188 -19.59 6.46 -1.96
CA SER A 188 -20.04 5.50 -0.94
C SER A 188 -21.16 4.60 -1.48
N GLY A 189 -21.48 3.53 -0.75
CA GLY A 189 -22.64 2.68 -1.03
C GLY A 189 -22.42 1.65 -2.15
N VAL A 190 -21.17 1.43 -2.59
CA VAL A 190 -20.81 0.43 -3.62
C VAL A 190 -20.26 -0.86 -3.02
N GLY A 191 -20.09 -0.92 -1.70
CA GLY A 191 -19.50 -2.05 -0.97
C GLY A 191 -18.04 -1.78 -0.60
N ARG A 192 -17.31 -2.85 -0.25
CA ARG A 192 -15.92 -2.84 0.18
C ARG A 192 -15.02 -2.56 -1.03
N ILE A 193 -14.42 -1.38 -1.12
CA ILE A 193 -13.58 -1.00 -2.26
C ILE A 193 -12.17 -1.52 -2.02
N ARG A 194 -11.73 -2.49 -2.83
CA ARG A 194 -10.44 -3.15 -2.70
C ARG A 194 -9.31 -2.37 -3.33
N ASP A 195 -9.54 -1.84 -4.53
CA ASP A 195 -8.49 -1.15 -5.28
C ASP A 195 -9.08 -0.04 -6.15
N VAL A 196 -8.21 0.88 -6.56
CA VAL A 196 -8.53 2.02 -7.40
C VAL A 196 -7.42 2.23 -8.44
N ALA A 197 -7.83 2.52 -9.66
CA ALA A 197 -6.92 2.82 -10.77
C ALA A 197 -7.45 3.98 -11.61
N GLN A 198 -6.55 4.76 -12.20
CA GLN A 198 -6.89 5.71 -13.25
C GLN A 198 -6.70 5.05 -14.61
N GLY A 199 -7.74 5.08 -15.43
CA GLY A 199 -7.68 4.61 -16.81
C GLY A 199 -7.01 5.63 -17.74
N PRO A 200 -6.59 5.18 -18.94
CA PRO A 200 -6.00 6.07 -19.95
C PRO A 200 -6.99 7.12 -20.49
N ASP A 201 -8.27 6.93 -20.25
CA ASP A 201 -9.37 7.85 -20.59
C ASP A 201 -9.61 8.93 -19.52
N GLY A 202 -8.82 8.90 -18.44
CA GLY A 202 -8.89 9.83 -17.31
C GLY A 202 -9.98 9.51 -16.29
N TYR A 203 -10.77 8.44 -16.48
CA TYR A 203 -11.72 7.99 -15.47
C TYR A 203 -11.05 7.20 -14.36
N VAL A 204 -11.70 7.17 -13.20
CA VAL A 204 -11.31 6.35 -12.05
C VAL A 204 -12.12 5.05 -12.08
N TYR A 205 -11.41 3.95 -12.01
CA TYR A 205 -11.94 2.59 -11.93
C TYR A 205 -11.73 2.04 -10.54
N ILE A 206 -12.73 1.38 -9.99
CA ILE A 206 -12.66 0.73 -8.68
C ILE A 206 -13.10 -0.73 -8.80
N ILE A 207 -12.51 -1.58 -7.97
CA ILE A 207 -13.00 -2.95 -7.79
C ILE A 207 -13.42 -3.18 -6.34
N THR A 208 -14.49 -3.95 -6.17
CA THR A 208 -14.98 -4.33 -4.84
C THR A 208 -14.49 -5.72 -4.42
N THR A 209 -14.61 -6.02 -3.11
CA THR A 209 -14.26 -7.32 -2.50
C THR A 209 -15.31 -7.72 -1.47
N ASN A 210 -16.57 -7.81 -1.89
CA ASN A 210 -17.68 -8.16 -1.00
C ASN A 210 -17.80 -9.68 -0.79
N THR A 211 -17.15 -10.49 -1.65
CA THR A 211 -17.16 -11.96 -1.61
C THR A 211 -16.01 -12.57 -0.80
N ASP A 212 -15.18 -11.77 -0.15
CA ASP A 212 -14.00 -12.21 0.63
C ASP A 212 -14.35 -12.82 2.02
N GLY A 213 -15.64 -12.97 2.32
CA GLY A 213 -16.13 -13.52 3.60
C GLY A 213 -16.25 -12.49 4.73
N LYS A 214 -15.93 -11.23 4.49
CA LYS A 214 -16.05 -10.13 5.45
C LYS A 214 -17.27 -9.24 5.23
N ALA A 215 -18.07 -9.52 4.19
CA ALA A 215 -19.28 -8.79 3.85
C ALA A 215 -20.45 -9.76 3.55
N PHE A 216 -21.63 -9.19 3.33
CA PHE A 216 -22.79 -9.91 2.80
C PHE A 216 -22.91 -9.54 1.31
N PRO A 217 -22.42 -10.37 0.38
CA PRO A 217 -22.37 -10.03 -1.02
C PRO A 217 -23.78 -10.01 -1.63
N ALA A 218 -24.00 -9.10 -2.57
CA ALA A 218 -25.16 -9.13 -3.45
C ALA A 218 -24.98 -10.19 -4.57
N PRO A 219 -26.03 -10.60 -5.26
CA PRO A 219 -25.91 -11.62 -6.33
C PRO A 219 -24.99 -11.22 -7.49
N ASP A 220 -24.72 -9.93 -7.67
CA ASP A 220 -23.90 -9.35 -8.74
C ASP A 220 -22.53 -8.82 -8.23
N ASP A 221 -22.10 -9.19 -7.02
CA ASP A 221 -20.78 -8.89 -6.51
C ASP A 221 -19.73 -9.92 -7.01
N ASP A 222 -18.46 -9.56 -7.18
CA ASP A 222 -17.85 -8.24 -7.00
C ASP A 222 -17.94 -7.41 -8.29
N LYS A 223 -17.75 -6.10 -8.15
CA LYS A 223 -18.00 -5.12 -9.24
C LYS A 223 -16.69 -4.43 -9.68
N LEU A 224 -16.70 -4.08 -10.98
CA LEU A 224 -15.77 -3.13 -11.58
C LEU A 224 -16.57 -1.93 -12.02
#